data_a40641d02df9ab0fc47883a1dc1777b5
#
_entry.id   a40641d02df9ab0fc47883a1dc1777b5
#
_cell.length_a   1.000
_cell.length_b   1.000
_cell.length_c   1.000
_cell.angle_alpha   90.00
_cell.angle_beta   90.00
_cell.angle_gamma   90.00
#
_symmetry.space_group_name_H-M   'P 1'
#
loop_
_entity.id
_entity.type
_entity.pdbx_description
1 polymer ?
#
loop_
_entity_poly.entity_id
_entity_poly.type
_entity_poly.pdbx_seq_one_letter_code
_entity_poly.pdbx_strand_id
1 'polypeptide(L)'
;YRGSTGRGDEFARLDQHAYADPEFTDILDGKLALVKDGMVDTDKVGITGGSYGGYATAWSATALSEHYAAGVMFVGISNQLSKFGTTDIPNEMQAVHARAWPWDDYQWMLETSPIYHAPKGKTPLLIMHGEADTRVHPSQSMEMYRYLKTLGNAPVRLVLYPGEGHGNRKAAAQLDYSMRLMRWMEHYLKGKGGNPPPYDLKHEEKLENGSDSES
;
A
#
# COMPACT_ATOMS: atom_id res chain seq x y z
N TYR A 1 14.16 -7.76 2.59
CA TYR A 1 13.64 -8.84 1.73
C TYR A 1 14.57 -9.04 0.53
N ARG A 2 14.43 -10.18 -0.14
CA ARG A 2 15.23 -10.49 -1.34
C ARG A 2 15.04 -9.40 -2.40
N GLY A 3 16.06 -9.20 -3.26
CA GLY A 3 16.11 -8.06 -4.18
C GLY A 3 16.67 -6.78 -3.57
N SER A 4 16.79 -6.68 -2.23
CA SER A 4 17.34 -5.49 -1.58
C SER A 4 18.85 -5.34 -1.87
N THR A 5 19.30 -4.08 -2.03
CA THR A 5 20.72 -3.75 -2.18
C THR A 5 21.50 -3.88 -0.88
N GLY A 6 22.85 -3.89 -0.95
CA GLY A 6 23.73 -3.93 0.23
C GLY A 6 24.12 -5.33 0.69
N ARG A 7 23.67 -6.39 0.00
CA ARG A 7 23.99 -7.80 0.30
C ARG A 7 24.65 -8.54 -0.87
N GLY A 8 25.21 -7.79 -1.81
CA GLY A 8 25.85 -8.32 -3.03
C GLY A 8 24.88 -8.51 -4.20
N ASP A 9 25.45 -8.71 -5.39
CA ASP A 9 24.70 -8.77 -6.66
C ASP A 9 23.75 -9.97 -6.73
N GLU A 10 24.14 -11.12 -6.21
CA GLU A 10 23.32 -12.33 -6.21
C GLU A 10 22.02 -12.09 -5.43
N PHE A 11 22.12 -11.51 -4.23
CA PHE A 11 20.94 -11.18 -3.43
C PHE A 11 20.06 -10.11 -4.07
N ALA A 12 20.68 -9.09 -4.66
CA ALA A 12 19.97 -8.00 -5.35
C ALA A 12 19.24 -8.45 -6.63
N ARG A 13 19.60 -9.60 -7.21
CA ARG A 13 18.95 -10.17 -8.39
C ARG A 13 17.82 -11.14 -8.08
N LEU A 14 17.56 -11.44 -6.81
CA LEU A 14 16.52 -12.40 -6.41
C LEU A 14 15.08 -11.91 -6.67
N ASP A 15 14.90 -10.61 -6.96
CA ASP A 15 13.61 -10.02 -7.35
C ASP A 15 13.39 -9.98 -8.86
N GLN A 16 14.41 -10.34 -9.66
CA GLN A 16 14.32 -10.31 -11.11
C GLN A 16 13.40 -11.43 -11.61
N HIS A 17 12.43 -11.08 -12.45
CA HIS A 17 11.37 -11.97 -12.94
C HIS A 17 10.61 -12.66 -11.79
N ALA A 18 10.40 -11.93 -10.69
CA ALA A 18 9.84 -12.46 -9.44
C ALA A 18 8.92 -11.44 -8.76
N TYR A 19 8.10 -10.71 -9.54
CA TYR A 19 7.12 -9.77 -8.99
C TYR A 19 6.23 -10.45 -7.94
N ALA A 20 6.00 -9.73 -6.83
CA ALA A 20 5.14 -10.10 -5.73
C ALA A 20 5.60 -11.30 -4.90
N ASP A 21 5.71 -12.45 -5.48
CA ASP A 21 6.21 -13.67 -4.84
C ASP A 21 7.50 -14.11 -5.55
N PRO A 22 8.59 -14.33 -4.84
CA PRO A 22 8.69 -14.57 -3.39
C PRO A 22 9.02 -13.34 -2.52
N GLU A 23 9.23 -12.14 -3.07
CA GLU A 23 9.74 -11.00 -2.31
C GLU A 23 8.75 -10.47 -1.24
N PHE A 24 7.45 -10.47 -1.52
CA PHE A 24 6.44 -10.04 -0.52
C PHE A 24 6.12 -11.14 0.49
N THR A 25 6.41 -12.41 0.15
CA THR A 25 6.39 -13.51 1.12
C THR A 25 7.46 -13.32 2.19
N ASP A 26 8.63 -12.75 1.88
CA ASP A 26 9.64 -12.40 2.88
C ASP A 26 9.11 -11.42 3.95
N ILE A 27 8.21 -10.50 3.57
CA ILE A 27 7.56 -9.57 4.52
C ILE A 27 6.63 -10.36 5.46
N LEU A 28 5.87 -11.30 4.91
CA LEU A 28 5.02 -12.19 5.69
C LEU A 28 5.85 -13.08 6.63
N ASP A 29 6.93 -13.66 6.14
CA ASP A 29 7.83 -14.49 6.95
C ASP A 29 8.42 -13.70 8.13
N GLY A 30 8.79 -12.44 7.90
CA GLY A 30 9.20 -11.52 8.97
C GLY A 30 8.10 -11.32 10.03
N LYS A 31 6.86 -11.10 9.61
CA LYS A 31 5.69 -11.05 10.52
C LYS A 31 5.57 -12.35 11.32
N LEU A 32 5.58 -13.51 10.63
CA LEU A 32 5.38 -14.80 11.26
C LEU A 32 6.48 -15.12 12.28
N ALA A 33 7.72 -14.72 12.02
CA ALA A 33 8.81 -14.84 12.97
C ALA A 33 8.55 -14.05 14.26
N LEU A 34 8.10 -12.78 14.14
CA LEU A 34 7.77 -11.93 15.31
C LEU A 34 6.57 -12.48 16.10
N VAL A 35 5.59 -13.05 15.43
CA VAL A 35 4.46 -13.74 16.08
C VAL A 35 4.94 -14.98 16.84
N LYS A 36 5.78 -15.79 16.22
CA LYS A 36 6.36 -16.99 16.84
C LYS A 36 7.15 -16.65 18.10
N ASP A 37 7.87 -15.53 18.09
CA ASP A 37 8.65 -15.05 19.23
C ASP A 37 7.77 -14.38 20.32
N GLY A 38 6.44 -14.34 20.13
CA GLY A 38 5.50 -13.74 21.08
C GLY A 38 5.55 -12.21 21.15
N MET A 39 6.22 -11.56 20.19
CA MET A 39 6.40 -10.10 20.17
C MET A 39 5.19 -9.36 19.58
N VAL A 40 4.39 -10.03 18.76
CA VAL A 40 3.30 -9.44 17.98
C VAL A 40 2.07 -10.33 18.01
N ASP A 41 0.90 -9.73 18.21
CA ASP A 41 -0.40 -10.38 18.05
C ASP A 41 -0.70 -10.57 16.56
N THR A 42 -0.87 -11.82 16.14
CA THR A 42 -1.07 -12.19 14.71
C THR A 42 -2.26 -11.49 14.08
N ASP A 43 -3.30 -11.22 14.87
CA ASP A 43 -4.56 -10.63 14.39
C ASP A 43 -4.55 -9.09 14.39
N LYS A 44 -3.44 -8.48 14.84
CA LYS A 44 -3.29 -7.02 14.97
C LYS A 44 -2.10 -6.47 14.22
N VAL A 45 -1.81 -7.03 13.06
CA VAL A 45 -0.74 -6.53 12.20
C VAL A 45 -1.34 -5.79 11.00
N GLY A 46 -0.90 -4.56 10.81
CA GLY A 46 -1.19 -3.77 9.62
C GLY A 46 0.00 -3.72 8.67
N ILE A 47 -0.26 -3.37 7.42
CA ILE A 47 0.78 -3.18 6.40
C ILE A 47 0.63 -1.81 5.74
N THR A 48 1.76 -1.13 5.50
CA THR A 48 1.78 0.15 4.80
C THR A 48 3.06 0.31 3.99
N GLY A 49 2.97 1.05 2.91
CA GLY A 49 4.12 1.39 2.09
C GLY A 49 3.75 2.32 0.96
N GLY A 50 4.78 2.98 0.39
CA GLY A 50 4.64 3.86 -0.75
C GLY A 50 5.30 3.28 -2.00
N SER A 51 4.79 3.63 -3.20
CA SER A 51 5.35 3.20 -4.49
C SER A 51 5.39 1.67 -4.59
N TYR A 52 6.55 1.07 -4.73
CA TYR A 52 6.74 -0.38 -4.69
C TYR A 52 6.29 -0.99 -3.35
N GLY A 53 6.48 -0.28 -2.23
CA GLY A 53 5.89 -0.65 -0.93
C GLY A 53 4.36 -0.55 -0.90
N GLY A 54 3.79 0.36 -1.70
CA GLY A 54 2.35 0.43 -1.96
C GLY A 54 1.84 -0.76 -2.78
N TYR A 55 2.65 -1.27 -3.71
CA TYR A 55 2.40 -2.53 -4.40
C TYR A 55 2.39 -3.72 -3.42
N ALA A 56 3.42 -3.83 -2.57
CA ALA A 56 3.45 -4.83 -1.51
C ALA A 56 2.23 -4.76 -0.59
N THR A 57 1.78 -3.55 -0.25
CA THR A 57 0.57 -3.33 0.56
C THR A 57 -0.69 -3.79 -0.15
N ALA A 58 -0.86 -3.42 -1.43
CA ALA A 58 -2.01 -3.84 -2.24
C ALA A 58 -2.05 -5.38 -2.42
N TRP A 59 -0.89 -5.99 -2.69
CA TRP A 59 -0.74 -7.45 -2.75
C TRP A 59 -1.12 -8.12 -1.44
N SER A 60 -0.57 -7.62 -0.34
CA SER A 60 -0.87 -8.16 0.99
C SER A 60 -2.33 -8.01 1.39
N ALA A 61 -2.99 -6.91 0.98
CA ALA A 61 -4.40 -6.70 1.25
C ALA A 61 -5.34 -7.55 0.37
N THR A 62 -4.82 -8.19 -0.67
CA THR A 62 -5.60 -9.02 -1.61
C THR A 62 -5.14 -10.47 -1.62
N ALA A 63 -3.96 -10.78 -2.14
CA ALA A 63 -3.43 -12.13 -2.25
C ALA A 63 -3.12 -12.78 -0.89
N LEU A 64 -2.63 -11.98 0.08
CA LEU A 64 -2.25 -12.40 1.45
C LEU A 64 -3.20 -11.83 2.52
N SER A 65 -4.43 -11.57 2.14
CA SER A 65 -5.41 -10.81 2.94
C SER A 65 -5.70 -11.41 4.32
N GLU A 66 -5.58 -12.70 4.49
CA GLU A 66 -5.78 -13.41 5.76
C GLU A 66 -4.73 -13.10 6.84
N HIS A 67 -3.62 -12.51 6.42
CA HIS A 67 -2.50 -12.23 7.32
C HIS A 67 -2.47 -10.80 7.86
N TYR A 68 -3.30 -9.90 7.35
CA TYR A 68 -3.24 -8.49 7.72
C TYR A 68 -4.62 -7.91 8.09
N ALA A 69 -4.69 -7.26 9.25
CA ALA A 69 -5.92 -6.67 9.79
C ALA A 69 -6.25 -5.29 9.17
N ALA A 70 -5.28 -4.60 8.60
CA ALA A 70 -5.45 -3.33 7.92
C ALA A 70 -4.33 -3.05 6.93
N GLY A 71 -4.62 -2.28 5.87
CA GLY A 71 -3.63 -1.80 4.92
C GLY A 71 -3.75 -0.29 4.66
N VAL A 72 -2.60 0.38 4.43
CA VAL A 72 -2.55 1.75 3.92
C VAL A 72 -1.60 1.81 2.73
N MET A 73 -2.18 1.84 1.54
CA MET A 73 -1.48 1.91 0.26
C MET A 73 -1.25 3.38 -0.14
N PHE A 74 0.00 3.79 -0.32
CA PHE A 74 0.33 5.12 -0.79
C PHE A 74 1.04 5.06 -2.14
N VAL A 75 0.53 5.79 -3.14
CA VAL A 75 1.07 5.88 -4.51
C VAL A 75 1.50 4.51 -5.08
N GLY A 76 0.71 3.48 -4.81
CA GLY A 76 1.08 2.09 -5.06
C GLY A 76 0.58 1.57 -6.41
N ILE A 77 1.11 0.43 -6.81
CA ILE A 77 0.79 -0.27 -8.06
C ILE A 77 -0.29 -1.32 -7.79
N SER A 78 -1.31 -1.37 -8.64
CA SER A 78 -2.39 -2.35 -8.57
C SER A 78 -2.45 -3.27 -9.78
N ASN A 79 -1.94 -2.81 -10.93
CA ASN A 79 -2.06 -3.51 -12.21
C ASN A 79 -0.80 -3.27 -13.04
N GLN A 80 0.02 -4.28 -13.24
CA GLN A 80 1.28 -4.19 -13.97
C GLN A 80 1.09 -3.79 -15.44
N LEU A 81 -0.02 -4.22 -16.06
CA LEU A 81 -0.30 -3.89 -17.46
C LEU A 81 -0.61 -2.40 -17.65
N SER A 82 -1.54 -1.86 -16.86
CA SER A 82 -1.87 -0.44 -16.97
C SER A 82 -0.78 0.47 -16.40
N LYS A 83 0.00 0.00 -15.41
CA LYS A 83 1.19 0.70 -14.90
C LYS A 83 2.20 0.93 -16.02
N PHE A 84 2.51 -0.08 -16.82
CA PHE A 84 3.44 0.06 -17.95
C PHE A 84 3.01 1.16 -18.93
N GLY A 85 1.73 1.21 -19.25
CA GLY A 85 1.18 2.17 -20.23
C GLY A 85 1.07 3.61 -19.73
N THR A 86 1.24 3.86 -18.41
CA THR A 86 0.96 5.17 -17.79
C THR A 86 2.12 5.75 -16.99
N THR A 87 3.21 5.01 -16.80
CA THR A 87 4.40 5.45 -16.04
C THR A 87 5.34 6.30 -16.89
N ASP A 88 6.07 7.23 -16.26
CA ASP A 88 7.16 7.99 -16.87
C ASP A 88 8.49 7.21 -16.98
N ILE A 89 8.54 5.96 -16.44
CA ILE A 89 9.73 5.08 -16.48
C ILE A 89 9.41 3.69 -17.06
N PRO A 90 8.83 3.58 -18.27
CA PRO A 90 8.34 2.28 -18.78
C PRO A 90 9.46 1.23 -18.93
N ASN A 91 10.69 1.65 -19.20
CA ASN A 91 11.83 0.75 -19.37
C ASN A 91 12.27 0.07 -18.06
N GLU A 92 11.90 0.62 -16.90
CA GLU A 92 12.21 0.04 -15.59
C GLU A 92 11.67 -1.40 -15.46
N MET A 93 10.49 -1.66 -16.01
CA MET A 93 9.88 -2.98 -15.97
C MET A 93 10.81 -4.05 -16.56
N GLN A 94 11.30 -3.83 -17.79
CA GLN A 94 12.21 -4.76 -18.46
C GLN A 94 13.63 -4.71 -17.88
N ALA A 95 14.11 -3.51 -17.52
CA ALA A 95 15.50 -3.34 -17.12
C ALA A 95 15.79 -3.79 -15.66
N VAL A 96 14.78 -3.81 -14.78
CA VAL A 96 14.99 -4.04 -13.34
C VAL A 96 14.20 -5.25 -12.85
N HIS A 97 12.90 -5.12 -12.65
CA HIS A 97 12.11 -6.13 -11.91
C HIS A 97 11.59 -7.26 -12.80
N ALA A 98 10.77 -6.96 -13.81
CA ALA A 98 10.14 -8.01 -14.61
C ALA A 98 11.11 -8.76 -15.50
N ARG A 99 12.15 -8.07 -16.03
CA ARG A 99 13.05 -8.59 -17.08
C ARG A 99 12.30 -9.10 -18.31
N ALA A 100 11.08 -8.63 -18.50
CA ALA A 100 10.18 -8.95 -19.60
C ALA A 100 9.34 -7.73 -19.94
N TRP A 101 8.84 -7.67 -21.16
CA TRP A 101 7.82 -6.71 -21.56
C TRP A 101 6.42 -7.30 -21.28
N PRO A 102 5.36 -6.47 -21.14
CA PRO A 102 4.01 -6.98 -20.90
C PRO A 102 3.52 -8.01 -21.93
N TRP A 103 3.90 -7.82 -23.20
CA TRP A 103 3.52 -8.72 -24.30
C TRP A 103 4.30 -10.04 -24.36
N ASP A 104 5.37 -10.17 -23.56
CA ASP A 104 6.12 -11.42 -23.47
C ASP A 104 5.36 -12.45 -22.62
N ASP A 105 4.65 -11.98 -21.57
CA ASP A 105 3.81 -12.82 -20.71
C ASP A 105 2.69 -12.01 -20.05
N TYR A 106 1.60 -11.76 -20.75
CA TYR A 106 0.43 -11.06 -20.21
C TYR A 106 -0.20 -11.76 -19.00
N GLN A 107 -0.18 -13.09 -19.00
CA GLN A 107 -0.79 -13.85 -17.91
C GLN A 107 -0.03 -13.66 -16.61
N TRP A 108 1.29 -13.78 -16.64
CA TRP A 108 2.13 -13.54 -15.47
C TRP A 108 2.02 -12.09 -14.97
N MET A 109 2.01 -11.11 -15.89
CA MET A 109 1.82 -9.70 -15.52
C MET A 109 0.47 -9.48 -14.82
N LEU A 110 -0.58 -10.17 -15.24
CA LEU A 110 -1.89 -10.11 -14.61
C LEU A 110 -1.89 -10.80 -13.24
N GLU A 111 -1.35 -12.03 -13.17
CA GLU A 111 -1.30 -12.81 -11.93
C GLU A 111 -0.45 -12.16 -10.83
N THR A 112 0.56 -11.38 -11.20
CA THR A 112 1.35 -10.57 -10.27
C THR A 112 0.74 -9.20 -9.96
N SER A 113 -0.43 -8.88 -10.51
CA SER A 113 -1.18 -7.66 -10.23
C SER A 113 -2.15 -7.83 -9.07
N PRO A 114 -2.14 -6.96 -8.03
CA PRO A 114 -3.08 -7.02 -6.90
C PRO A 114 -4.55 -7.09 -7.29
N ILE A 115 -4.96 -6.40 -8.36
CA ILE A 115 -6.36 -6.41 -8.81
C ILE A 115 -6.84 -7.80 -9.24
N TYR A 116 -5.96 -8.67 -9.73
CA TYR A 116 -6.29 -10.05 -10.07
C TYR A 116 -6.77 -10.83 -8.83
N HIS A 117 -6.19 -10.51 -7.69
CA HIS A 117 -6.51 -11.12 -6.40
C HIS A 117 -7.59 -10.36 -5.60
N ALA A 118 -8.11 -9.25 -6.11
CA ALA A 118 -9.13 -8.45 -5.43
C ALA A 118 -10.35 -9.25 -4.94
N PRO A 119 -10.84 -10.30 -5.65
CA PRO A 119 -11.93 -11.14 -5.13
C PRO A 119 -11.62 -11.85 -3.82
N LYS A 120 -10.35 -12.07 -3.49
CA LYS A 120 -9.91 -12.68 -2.21
C LYS A 120 -9.73 -11.65 -1.11
N GLY A 121 -9.64 -10.36 -1.46
CA GLY A 121 -9.33 -9.26 -0.54
C GLY A 121 -10.40 -9.08 0.54
N LYS A 122 -10.00 -9.20 1.81
CA LYS A 122 -10.84 -8.97 3.01
C LYS A 122 -10.22 -7.94 3.95
N THR A 123 -8.99 -7.50 3.68
CA THR A 123 -8.28 -6.53 4.50
C THR A 123 -8.81 -5.12 4.24
N PRO A 124 -9.28 -4.39 5.27
CA PRO A 124 -9.63 -2.98 5.13
C PRO A 124 -8.47 -2.17 4.55
N LEU A 125 -8.69 -1.44 3.44
CA LEU A 125 -7.64 -0.75 2.71
C LEU A 125 -7.92 0.75 2.56
N LEU A 126 -7.04 1.57 3.13
CA LEU A 126 -6.96 3.00 2.81
C LEU A 126 -5.98 3.19 1.66
N ILE A 127 -6.43 3.85 0.60
CA ILE A 127 -5.65 4.14 -0.60
C ILE A 127 -5.46 5.65 -0.68
N MET A 128 -4.21 6.11 -0.77
CA MET A 128 -3.87 7.53 -0.85
C MET A 128 -2.93 7.80 -2.02
N HIS A 129 -3.18 8.86 -2.83
CA HIS A 129 -2.42 9.12 -4.04
C HIS A 129 -2.36 10.60 -4.39
N GLY A 130 -1.24 11.07 -4.92
CA GLY A 130 -1.12 12.41 -5.50
C GLY A 130 -1.72 12.47 -6.92
N GLU A 131 -2.58 13.43 -7.20
CA GLU A 131 -3.26 13.52 -8.53
C GLU A 131 -2.31 13.82 -9.69
N ALA A 132 -1.15 14.44 -9.42
CA ALA A 132 -0.14 14.77 -10.42
C ALA A 132 1.02 13.76 -10.46
N ASP A 133 0.83 12.54 -9.99
CA ASP A 133 1.84 11.50 -10.02
C ASP A 133 2.02 10.93 -11.43
N THR A 134 3.21 11.09 -11.99
CA THR A 134 3.60 10.57 -13.30
C THR A 134 4.39 9.26 -13.21
N ARG A 135 4.93 8.94 -12.03
CA ARG A 135 5.73 7.73 -11.79
C ARG A 135 4.84 6.49 -11.65
N VAL A 136 3.88 6.57 -10.73
CA VAL A 136 2.78 5.62 -10.59
C VAL A 136 1.50 6.43 -10.81
N HIS A 137 0.91 6.32 -11.98
CA HIS A 137 -0.25 7.13 -12.33
C HIS A 137 -1.42 6.89 -11.37
N PRO A 138 -2.20 7.92 -10.97
CA PRO A 138 -3.32 7.79 -10.03
C PRO A 138 -4.37 6.76 -10.43
N SER A 139 -4.46 6.41 -11.72
CA SER A 139 -5.33 5.34 -12.21
C SER A 139 -5.11 4.01 -11.48
N GLN A 140 -3.89 3.73 -11.03
CA GLN A 140 -3.57 2.54 -10.25
C GLN A 140 -4.39 2.48 -8.96
N SER A 141 -4.45 3.57 -8.22
CA SER A 141 -5.26 3.69 -7.01
C SER A 141 -6.77 3.70 -7.32
N MET A 142 -7.18 4.33 -8.42
CA MET A 142 -8.58 4.35 -8.86
C MET A 142 -9.07 2.97 -9.29
N GLU A 143 -8.25 2.20 -10.03
CA GLU A 143 -8.55 0.81 -10.40
C GLU A 143 -8.74 -0.04 -9.14
N MET A 144 -7.75 -0.04 -8.23
CA MET A 144 -7.81 -0.80 -6.99
C MET A 144 -9.05 -0.48 -6.16
N TYR A 145 -9.32 0.81 -5.96
CA TYR A 145 -10.52 1.27 -5.26
C TYR A 145 -11.79 0.77 -5.94
N ARG A 146 -11.89 0.88 -7.27
CA ARG A 146 -13.08 0.46 -8.03
C ARG A 146 -13.36 -1.03 -7.86
N TYR A 147 -12.33 -1.88 -7.99
CA TYR A 147 -12.47 -3.32 -7.80
C TYR A 147 -12.96 -3.66 -6.40
N LEU A 148 -12.24 -3.20 -5.36
CA LEU A 148 -12.59 -3.51 -3.98
C LEU A 148 -13.95 -2.94 -3.56
N LYS A 149 -14.28 -1.72 -4.02
CA LYS A 149 -15.56 -1.09 -3.73
C LYS A 149 -16.74 -1.84 -4.36
N THR A 150 -16.55 -2.33 -5.59
CA THR A 150 -17.58 -3.08 -6.32
C THR A 150 -17.79 -4.47 -5.71
N LEU A 151 -16.72 -5.15 -5.31
CA LEU A 151 -16.79 -6.45 -4.66
C LEU A 151 -17.42 -6.38 -3.27
N GLY A 152 -17.16 -5.31 -2.53
CA GLY A 152 -17.75 -5.08 -1.20
C GLY A 152 -17.29 -6.02 -0.09
N ASN A 153 -16.21 -6.80 -0.30
CA ASN A 153 -15.73 -7.79 0.66
C ASN A 153 -15.04 -7.18 1.88
N ALA A 154 -14.51 -5.97 1.74
CA ALA A 154 -13.81 -5.24 2.79
C ALA A 154 -14.05 -3.73 2.69
N PRO A 155 -13.94 -3.00 3.81
CA PRO A 155 -13.94 -1.54 3.80
C PRO A 155 -12.79 -1.00 2.96
N VAL A 156 -13.08 -0.07 2.04
CA VAL A 156 -12.08 0.60 1.22
C VAL A 156 -12.35 2.11 1.15
N ARG A 157 -11.28 2.89 1.19
CA ARG A 157 -11.33 4.35 1.04
C ARG A 157 -10.24 4.82 0.09
N LEU A 158 -10.58 5.78 -0.78
CA LEU A 158 -9.63 6.48 -1.64
C LEU A 158 -9.55 7.95 -1.23
N VAL A 159 -8.33 8.46 -1.12
CA VAL A 159 -8.01 9.87 -0.90
C VAL A 159 -7.03 10.31 -1.98
N LEU A 160 -7.39 11.35 -2.73
CA LEU A 160 -6.53 11.95 -3.73
C LEU A 160 -6.05 13.32 -3.24
N TYR A 161 -4.76 13.61 -3.44
CA TYR A 161 -4.13 14.86 -3.04
C TYR A 161 -3.91 15.77 -4.26
N PRO A 162 -4.72 16.84 -4.42
CA PRO A 162 -4.63 17.74 -5.57
C PRO A 162 -3.26 18.41 -5.69
N GLY A 163 -2.64 18.26 -6.87
CA GLY A 163 -1.35 18.86 -7.19
C GLY A 163 -0.14 18.24 -6.48
N GLU A 164 -0.30 17.12 -5.75
CA GLU A 164 0.79 16.30 -5.25
C GLU A 164 1.19 15.24 -6.29
N GLY A 165 2.48 14.92 -6.34
CA GLY A 165 3.06 13.91 -7.25
C GLY A 165 3.30 12.57 -6.57
N HIS A 166 4.46 11.95 -6.91
CA HIS A 166 4.90 10.66 -6.33
C HIS A 166 5.41 10.81 -4.89
N GLY A 167 4.65 11.51 -4.07
CA GLY A 167 4.92 11.85 -2.68
C GLY A 167 4.35 13.20 -2.32
N ASN A 168 3.81 13.34 -1.12
CA ASN A 168 3.26 14.60 -0.64
C ASN A 168 4.39 15.56 -0.26
N ARG A 169 4.39 16.77 -0.81
CA ARG A 169 5.38 17.81 -0.55
C ARG A 169 4.83 18.97 0.25
N LYS A 170 3.55 19.28 0.10
CA LYS A 170 2.89 20.35 0.88
C LYS A 170 2.70 19.87 2.33
N ALA A 171 3.01 20.71 3.29
CA ALA A 171 2.89 20.38 4.72
C ALA A 171 1.48 19.91 5.11
N ALA A 172 0.44 20.56 4.58
CA ALA A 172 -0.94 20.15 4.82
C ALA A 172 -1.22 18.72 4.31
N ALA A 173 -0.72 18.34 3.11
CA ALA A 173 -0.90 17.01 2.56
C ALA A 173 -0.12 15.94 3.35
N GLN A 174 1.07 16.28 3.85
CA GLN A 174 1.87 15.39 4.71
C GLN A 174 1.19 15.15 6.05
N LEU A 175 0.64 16.21 6.65
CA LEU A 175 -0.09 16.10 7.92
C LEU A 175 -1.36 15.28 7.74
N ASP A 176 -2.18 15.58 6.73
CA ASP A 176 -3.42 14.84 6.42
C ASP A 176 -3.13 13.35 6.17
N TYR A 177 -2.09 13.05 5.39
CA TYR A 177 -1.62 11.67 5.17
C TYR A 177 -1.32 10.94 6.49
N SER A 178 -0.51 11.57 7.36
CA SER A 178 -0.08 10.97 8.63
C SER A 178 -1.27 10.74 9.56
N MET A 179 -2.18 11.70 9.66
CA MET A 179 -3.39 11.59 10.48
C MET A 179 -4.33 10.49 9.99
N ARG A 180 -4.54 10.37 8.66
CA ARG A 180 -5.39 9.32 8.08
C ARG A 180 -4.79 7.94 8.27
N LEU A 181 -3.47 7.79 8.04
CA LEU A 181 -2.75 6.55 8.26
C LEU A 181 -2.91 6.09 9.72
N MET A 182 -2.57 6.96 10.68
CA MET A 182 -2.67 6.64 12.10
C MET A 182 -4.09 6.28 12.51
N ARG A 183 -5.07 7.08 12.09
CA ARG A 183 -6.48 6.85 12.40
C ARG A 183 -7.01 5.54 11.82
N TRP A 184 -6.59 5.17 10.58
CA TRP A 184 -6.96 3.91 9.96
C TRP A 184 -6.38 2.73 10.70
N MET A 185 -5.09 2.78 11.00
CA MET A 185 -4.40 1.70 11.74
C MET A 185 -4.96 1.55 13.16
N GLU A 186 -5.15 2.64 13.89
CA GLU A 186 -5.75 2.59 15.24
C GLU A 186 -7.15 2.00 15.23
N HIS A 187 -7.99 2.37 14.25
CA HIS A 187 -9.35 1.88 14.14
C HIS A 187 -9.42 0.36 13.96
N TYR A 188 -8.57 -0.21 13.12
CA TYR A 188 -8.61 -1.63 12.79
C TYR A 188 -7.69 -2.50 13.66
N LEU A 189 -6.60 -1.96 14.18
CA LEU A 189 -5.66 -2.73 14.99
C LEU A 189 -5.94 -2.65 16.49
N LYS A 190 -6.47 -1.52 16.97
CA LYS A 190 -6.73 -1.27 18.40
C LYS A 190 -8.22 -1.08 18.70
N GLY A 191 -8.99 -0.61 17.72
CA GLY A 191 -10.42 -0.32 17.87
C GLY A 191 -11.32 -1.51 17.54
N LYS A 192 -12.62 -1.22 17.38
CA LYS A 192 -13.65 -2.22 17.09
C LYS A 192 -13.66 -2.70 15.64
N GLY A 193 -12.94 -2.04 14.74
CA GLY A 193 -13.01 -2.32 13.30
C GLY A 193 -14.39 -2.01 12.71
N GLY A 194 -14.82 -2.83 11.75
CA GLY A 194 -16.11 -2.66 11.09
C GLY A 194 -16.08 -1.55 10.01
N ASN A 195 -17.10 -0.66 10.02
CA ASN A 195 -17.17 0.45 9.06
C ASN A 195 -15.97 1.39 9.19
N PRO A 196 -15.51 2.01 8.09
CA PRO A 196 -14.39 2.95 8.14
C PRO A 196 -14.65 4.11 9.11
N PRO A 197 -13.60 4.65 9.76
CA PRO A 197 -13.73 5.85 10.57
C PRO A 197 -14.29 7.02 9.72
N PRO A 198 -14.91 8.05 10.31
CA PRO A 198 -15.43 9.20 9.55
C PRO A 198 -14.41 9.74 8.55
N TYR A 199 -14.89 10.24 7.40
CA TYR A 199 -13.99 10.76 6.36
C TYR A 199 -13.27 12.03 6.82
N ASP A 200 -14.01 12.93 7.48
CA ASP A 200 -13.49 14.23 7.92
C ASP A 200 -12.53 14.06 9.10
N LEU A 201 -11.40 14.76 9.01
CA LEU A 201 -10.44 14.89 10.09
C LEU A 201 -10.81 16.11 10.94
N LYS A 202 -10.95 15.92 12.24
CA LYS A 202 -11.07 17.05 13.18
C LYS A 202 -9.66 17.51 13.54
N HIS A 203 -9.33 18.75 13.18
CA HIS A 203 -8.04 19.37 13.44
C HIS A 203 -8.00 20.15 14.78
N GLU A 204 -9.11 20.21 15.52
CA GLU A 204 -9.38 21.23 16.56
C GLU A 204 -9.27 20.74 18.00
N GLU A 205 -8.47 19.79 18.39
CA GLU A 205 -8.46 19.39 19.81
C GLU A 205 -7.15 19.58 20.59
N LYS A 206 -6.22 20.42 20.17
CA LYS A 206 -4.94 20.58 20.92
C LYS A 206 -4.42 22.00 21.19
N LEU A 207 -5.23 23.04 21.09
CA LEU A 207 -4.80 24.41 21.42
C LEU A 207 -5.46 25.02 22.67
N GLU A 208 -6.39 24.34 23.35
CA GLU A 208 -7.09 24.93 24.50
C GLU A 208 -6.53 24.61 25.90
N ASN A 209 -5.45 23.83 26.03
CA ASN A 209 -4.90 23.49 27.35
C ASN A 209 -3.52 24.10 27.65
N GLY A 210 -3.22 25.27 27.10
CA GLY A 210 -1.90 25.94 27.26
C GLY A 210 -1.91 27.35 27.85
N SER A 211 -3.04 27.84 28.36
CA SER A 211 -3.06 29.18 28.97
C SER A 211 -3.98 29.26 30.18
N ASP A 212 -3.59 28.66 31.30
CA ASP A 212 -4.08 29.07 32.63
C ASP A 212 -3.25 28.38 33.71
N SER A 213 -2.03 28.85 33.94
CA SER A 213 -1.36 28.73 35.24
C SER A 213 -0.15 29.67 35.31
N GLU A 214 -0.40 30.97 35.38
CA GLU A 214 0.49 31.92 36.05
C GLU A 214 -0.36 33.15 36.45
N SER A 215 -0.80 33.14 37.67
CA SER A 215 -1.12 34.34 38.45
C SER A 215 -0.82 34.07 39.93
#